data_efa7cd28da33b773862bba4b524b02cc
#
_entry.id   efa7cd28da33b773862bba4b524b02cc
#
_cell.length_a   1.000
_cell.length_b   1.000
_cell.length_c   1.000
_cell.angle_alpha   90.00
_cell.angle_beta   90.00
_cell.angle_gamma   90.00
#
_symmetry.space_group_name_H-M   'P 1'
#
loop_
_entity.id
_entity.type
_entity.pdbx_description
1 polymer ?
#
loop_
_entity_poly.entity_id
_entity_poly.type
_entity_poly.pdbx_seq_one_letter_code
_entity_poly.pdbx_strand_id
1 'polypeptide(L)'
;YNAFVQTPSFDFDVVNFQLAAIASSNTTAEKAEDKYDSAIGASARVGFASDIVTGSVAADYGVKLVKNAEDKYDATHGLDVAANMAISPVTLDVYFKNENLSSKTEGDAKLAENLLSAQVKADLTSFDVPVAITAYGKNMLDKIDGQDFGGKVAVTLDAFSVSVDGGYVIGTEKLYLGADVAYTADLFTAKAGIDWSLFGKADKDNQVLALSASIESSTLIPGATLSLAYGAADENMNLLDKQVNSDVKAQNAGKVEAKVKIAF
;
A
#
# COMPACT_ATOMS: atom_id res chain seq x y z
N TYR A 1 18.19 -4.94 20.88
CA TYR A 1 18.48 -3.50 20.88
C TYR A 1 18.54 -2.95 19.46
N ASN A 2 18.28 -1.66 19.30
CA ASN A 2 18.39 -0.96 18.02
C ASN A 2 19.24 0.30 18.25
N ALA A 3 20.21 0.52 17.37
CA ALA A 3 20.99 1.73 17.28
C ALA A 3 20.80 2.34 15.89
N PHE A 4 20.53 3.63 15.82
CA PHE A 4 20.29 4.36 14.58
C PHE A 4 21.08 5.66 14.59
N VAL A 5 21.76 5.94 13.49
CA VAL A 5 22.49 7.19 13.25
C VAL A 5 22.10 7.72 11.88
N GLN A 6 21.81 8.99 11.80
CA GLN A 6 21.43 9.66 10.57
C GLN A 6 22.16 11.01 10.47
N THR A 7 22.67 11.33 9.28
CA THR A 7 23.25 12.65 9.01
C THR A 7 22.12 13.70 8.89
N PRO A 8 22.42 14.98 9.09
CA PRO A 8 21.58 16.05 8.57
C PRO A 8 21.39 15.91 7.04
N SER A 9 20.40 16.59 6.48
CA SER A 9 20.35 16.79 5.04
C SER A 9 21.48 17.72 4.61
N PHE A 10 22.19 17.32 3.56
CA PHE A 10 23.19 18.16 2.92
C PHE A 10 22.57 18.73 1.65
N ASP A 11 22.35 20.04 1.63
CA ASP A 11 21.62 20.72 0.58
C ASP A 11 22.60 21.45 -0.37
N PHE A 12 22.50 21.18 -1.66
CA PHE A 12 23.32 21.75 -2.72
C PHE A 12 22.40 22.26 -3.82
N ASP A 13 21.93 23.49 -3.68
CA ASP A 13 21.02 24.13 -4.63
C ASP A 13 19.80 23.24 -4.95
N VAL A 14 19.82 22.58 -6.13
CA VAL A 14 18.71 21.72 -6.58
C VAL A 14 18.83 20.27 -6.11
N VAL A 15 19.90 19.88 -5.43
CA VAL A 15 20.14 18.50 -4.96
C VAL A 15 20.36 18.47 -3.47
N ASN A 16 19.75 17.52 -2.79
CA ASN A 16 20.05 17.21 -1.41
C ASN A 16 20.37 15.72 -1.23
N PHE A 17 21.14 15.39 -0.20
CA PHE A 17 21.37 14.01 0.16
C PHE A 17 21.43 13.79 1.67
N GLN A 18 21.12 12.58 2.10
CA GLN A 18 21.12 12.15 3.48
C GLN A 18 21.58 10.70 3.56
N LEU A 19 22.33 10.39 4.61
CA LEU A 19 22.81 9.03 4.90
C LEU A 19 22.32 8.58 6.26
N ALA A 20 22.08 7.28 6.41
CA ALA A 20 21.77 6.69 7.71
C ALA A 20 22.42 5.31 7.84
N ALA A 21 22.60 4.88 9.07
CA ALA A 21 23.03 3.52 9.40
C ALA A 21 22.21 3.00 10.59
N ILE A 22 21.94 1.71 10.58
CA ILE A 22 21.24 1.01 11.65
C ILE A 22 21.98 -0.26 12.03
N ALA A 23 21.99 -0.55 13.34
CA ALA A 23 22.37 -1.85 13.85
C ALA A 23 21.30 -2.33 14.83
N SER A 24 20.91 -3.59 14.73
CA SER A 24 19.84 -4.16 15.55
C SER A 24 20.10 -5.64 15.88
N SER A 25 19.38 -6.14 16.88
CA SER A 25 19.35 -7.55 17.25
C SER A 25 17.96 -7.91 17.73
N ASN A 26 17.46 -9.07 17.35
CA ASN A 26 16.15 -9.59 17.74
C ASN A 26 16.21 -11.10 18.09
N THR A 27 16.89 -11.42 19.18
CA THR A 27 17.03 -12.81 19.66
C THR A 27 15.83 -13.32 20.44
N THR A 28 14.93 -12.41 20.84
CA THR A 28 13.76 -12.71 21.71
C THR A 28 12.43 -12.73 20.96
N ALA A 29 12.44 -12.67 19.63
CA ALA A 29 11.21 -12.76 18.84
C ALA A 29 10.46 -14.07 19.13
N GLU A 30 9.14 -14.03 19.17
CA GLU A 30 8.30 -15.22 19.42
C GLU A 30 8.40 -16.22 18.27
N LYS A 31 8.43 -15.76 17.04
CA LYS A 31 8.58 -16.60 15.86
C LYS A 31 10.05 -16.79 15.51
N ALA A 32 10.42 -18.04 15.19
CA ALA A 32 11.81 -18.39 14.85
C ALA A 32 12.32 -17.64 13.62
N GLU A 33 11.46 -17.40 12.63
CA GLU A 33 11.75 -16.66 11.39
C GLU A 33 12.09 -15.18 11.62
N ASP A 34 11.58 -14.60 12.73
CA ASP A 34 11.83 -13.20 13.11
C ASP A 34 13.09 -13.04 13.99
N LYS A 35 13.72 -14.16 14.39
CA LYS A 35 14.95 -14.11 15.20
C LYS A 35 16.17 -13.87 14.35
N TYR A 36 17.04 -12.99 14.84
CA TYR A 36 18.37 -12.78 14.27
C TYR A 36 19.32 -12.27 15.35
N ASP A 37 20.60 -12.66 15.23
CA ASP A 37 21.61 -12.27 16.20
C ASP A 37 22.04 -10.82 16.03
N SER A 38 22.26 -10.43 14.78
CA SER A 38 22.50 -9.03 14.44
C SER A 38 22.04 -8.70 13.02
N ALA A 39 21.67 -7.45 12.81
CA ALA A 39 21.45 -6.88 11.51
C ALA A 39 22.14 -5.52 11.44
N ILE A 40 22.79 -5.25 10.31
CA ILE A 40 23.45 -3.98 10.03
C ILE A 40 22.89 -3.49 8.70
N GLY A 41 22.51 -2.22 8.65
CA GLY A 41 22.00 -1.60 7.43
C GLY A 41 22.59 -0.22 7.20
N ALA A 42 22.60 0.18 5.95
CA ALA A 42 22.93 1.51 5.50
C ALA A 42 21.85 2.02 4.54
N SER A 43 21.54 3.29 4.64
CA SER A 43 20.53 3.97 3.84
C SER A 43 21.15 5.22 3.19
N ALA A 44 20.80 5.46 1.93
CA ALA A 44 21.16 6.69 1.24
C ALA A 44 19.91 7.24 0.55
N ARG A 45 19.69 8.55 0.67
CA ARG A 45 18.63 9.27 -0.04
C ARG A 45 19.25 10.44 -0.79
N VAL A 46 18.84 10.58 -2.05
CA VAL A 46 19.14 11.75 -2.89
C VAL A 46 17.80 12.36 -3.31
N GLY A 47 17.62 13.63 -3.05
CA GLY A 47 16.48 14.40 -3.52
C GLY A 47 16.95 15.45 -4.53
N PHE A 48 16.07 15.81 -5.43
CA PHE A 48 16.28 16.91 -6.38
C PHE A 48 15.01 17.72 -6.56
N ALA A 49 15.16 19.02 -6.72
CA ALA A 49 14.04 19.94 -6.93
C ALA A 49 14.48 21.09 -7.84
N SER A 50 13.74 21.25 -8.92
CA SER A 50 13.85 22.39 -9.83
C SER A 50 12.45 22.93 -10.13
N ASP A 51 12.34 24.01 -10.89
CA ASP A 51 11.05 24.60 -11.27
C ASP A 51 10.18 23.65 -12.12
N ILE A 52 10.78 22.65 -12.76
CA ILE A 52 10.09 21.77 -13.71
C ILE A 52 9.92 20.37 -13.13
N VAL A 53 10.93 19.85 -12.41
CA VAL A 53 10.95 18.48 -11.94
C VAL A 53 11.39 18.42 -10.48
N THR A 54 10.67 17.60 -9.71
CA THR A 54 11.07 17.23 -8.36
C THR A 54 11.14 15.72 -8.25
N GLY A 55 11.95 15.21 -7.34
CA GLY A 55 11.98 13.78 -7.09
C GLY A 55 13.00 13.38 -6.05
N SER A 56 13.02 12.09 -5.78
CA SER A 56 14.00 11.50 -4.89
C SER A 56 14.25 10.03 -5.23
N VAL A 57 15.43 9.57 -4.88
CA VAL A 57 15.77 8.15 -4.87
C VAL A 57 16.31 7.84 -3.48
N ALA A 58 15.79 6.76 -2.88
CA ALA A 58 16.29 6.21 -1.63
C ALA A 58 16.68 4.75 -1.85
N ALA A 59 17.77 4.32 -1.24
CA ALA A 59 18.20 2.94 -1.25
C ALA A 59 18.60 2.52 0.15
N ASP A 60 18.08 1.39 0.60
CA ASP A 60 18.35 0.77 1.88
C ASP A 60 18.97 -0.60 1.63
N TYR A 61 20.19 -0.81 2.13
CA TYR A 61 20.86 -2.09 2.08
C TYR A 61 21.09 -2.62 3.48
N GLY A 62 20.78 -3.89 3.70
CA GLY A 62 20.93 -4.54 4.99
C GLY A 62 21.50 -5.93 4.91
N VAL A 63 22.21 -6.32 5.97
CA VAL A 63 22.70 -7.67 6.20
C VAL A 63 22.15 -8.17 7.52
N LYS A 64 21.45 -9.30 7.49
CA LYS A 64 20.91 -10.01 8.64
C LYS A 64 21.76 -11.24 8.89
N LEU A 65 22.22 -11.41 10.10
CA LEU A 65 23.07 -12.54 10.53
C LEU A 65 22.27 -13.41 11.50
N VAL A 66 22.18 -14.69 11.17
CA VAL A 66 21.53 -15.71 11.99
C VAL A 66 22.52 -16.83 12.27
N LYS A 67 22.70 -17.18 13.54
CA LYS A 67 23.57 -18.27 13.95
C LYS A 67 22.91 -19.62 13.62
N ASN A 68 23.58 -20.44 12.85
CA ASN A 68 23.08 -21.77 12.49
C ASN A 68 23.46 -22.83 13.53
N ALA A 69 23.01 -24.08 13.32
CA ALA A 69 23.26 -25.21 14.24
C ALA A 69 24.74 -25.61 14.37
N GLU A 70 25.60 -25.16 13.45
CA GLU A 70 27.05 -25.40 13.45
C GLU A 70 27.84 -24.27 14.13
N ASP A 71 27.17 -23.36 14.85
CA ASP A 71 27.77 -22.17 15.45
C ASP A 71 28.36 -21.18 14.43
N LYS A 72 27.99 -21.29 13.14
CA LYS A 72 28.37 -20.37 12.08
C LYS A 72 27.24 -19.36 11.84
N TYR A 73 27.59 -18.22 11.23
CA TYR A 73 26.61 -17.21 10.84
C TYR A 73 26.23 -17.35 9.38
N ASP A 74 24.94 -17.48 9.15
CA ASP A 74 24.34 -17.34 7.82
C ASP A 74 23.96 -15.88 7.62
N ALA A 75 24.39 -15.31 6.50
CA ALA A 75 24.11 -13.92 6.15
C ALA A 75 23.05 -13.83 5.06
N THR A 76 22.01 -13.04 5.33
CA THR A 76 20.99 -12.67 4.35
C THR A 76 21.13 -11.19 4.03
N HIS A 77 21.22 -10.88 2.75
CA HIS A 77 21.39 -9.51 2.26
C HIS A 77 20.09 -9.03 1.64
N GLY A 78 19.61 -7.86 2.05
CA GLY A 78 18.42 -7.21 1.51
C GLY A 78 18.75 -5.89 0.85
N LEU A 79 17.96 -5.53 -0.15
CA LEU A 79 18.02 -4.24 -0.84
C LEU A 79 16.60 -3.74 -1.12
N ASP A 80 16.31 -2.54 -0.64
CA ASP A 80 15.09 -1.80 -0.97
C ASP A 80 15.49 -0.53 -1.72
N VAL A 81 14.80 -0.23 -2.82
CA VAL A 81 15.00 1.01 -3.58
C VAL A 81 13.64 1.64 -3.84
N ALA A 82 13.49 2.90 -3.47
CA ALA A 82 12.31 3.70 -3.78
C ALA A 82 12.73 4.92 -4.61
N ALA A 83 12.01 5.18 -5.68
CA ALA A 83 12.19 6.37 -6.50
C ALA A 83 10.86 7.06 -6.73
N ASN A 84 10.86 8.38 -6.63
CA ASN A 84 9.73 9.24 -6.95
C ASN A 84 10.19 10.33 -7.90
N MET A 85 9.37 10.66 -8.88
CA MET A 85 9.60 11.79 -9.78
C MET A 85 8.27 12.45 -10.11
N ALA A 86 8.23 13.78 -10.03
CA ALA A 86 7.07 14.56 -10.40
C ALA A 86 7.46 15.62 -11.43
N ILE A 87 6.76 15.58 -12.57
CA ILE A 87 6.77 16.59 -13.62
C ILE A 87 5.31 16.90 -13.89
N SER A 88 4.83 18.06 -13.41
CA SER A 88 3.39 18.39 -13.51
C SER A 88 2.87 18.20 -14.94
N PRO A 89 1.74 17.52 -15.14
CA PRO A 89 0.81 16.96 -14.15
C PRO A 89 1.09 15.51 -13.74
N VAL A 90 2.25 14.96 -14.10
CA VAL A 90 2.55 13.52 -13.94
C VAL A 90 3.47 13.27 -12.76
N THR A 91 3.15 12.24 -11.99
CA THR A 91 4.02 11.67 -10.94
C THR A 91 4.29 10.20 -11.26
N LEU A 92 5.54 9.78 -11.10
CA LEU A 92 6.00 8.39 -11.19
C LEU A 92 6.56 7.97 -9.85
N ASP A 93 6.09 6.85 -9.31
CA ASP A 93 6.64 6.17 -8.16
C ASP A 93 7.10 4.77 -8.56
N VAL A 94 8.30 4.39 -8.14
CA VAL A 94 8.86 3.06 -8.37
C VAL A 94 9.41 2.52 -7.05
N TYR A 95 9.11 1.28 -6.75
CA TYR A 95 9.62 0.58 -5.59
C TYR A 95 10.15 -0.80 -5.98
N PHE A 96 11.37 -1.08 -5.57
CA PHE A 96 11.99 -2.39 -5.71
C PHE A 96 12.41 -2.89 -4.34
N LYS A 97 12.16 -4.17 -4.06
CA LYS A 97 12.61 -4.84 -2.85
C LYS A 97 13.12 -6.23 -3.17
N ASN A 98 14.24 -6.59 -2.57
CA ASN A 98 14.74 -7.97 -2.52
C ASN A 98 15.23 -8.26 -1.11
N GLU A 99 14.62 -9.23 -0.44
CA GLU A 99 14.95 -9.59 0.94
C GLU A 99 16.13 -10.54 1.05
N ASN A 100 16.55 -11.18 -0.07
CA ASN A 100 17.64 -12.14 -0.06
C ASN A 100 18.47 -12.13 -1.36
N LEU A 101 19.28 -11.09 -1.54
CA LEU A 101 20.23 -10.97 -2.65
C LEU A 101 21.24 -12.12 -2.71
N SER A 102 21.47 -12.80 -1.57
CA SER A 102 22.43 -13.90 -1.46
C SER A 102 21.85 -15.25 -1.86
N SER A 103 20.54 -15.34 -2.10
CA SER A 103 19.89 -16.60 -2.46
C SER A 103 20.55 -17.20 -3.70
N LYS A 104 21.07 -18.40 -3.53
CA LYS A 104 21.62 -19.22 -4.62
C LYS A 104 20.58 -20.14 -5.23
N THR A 105 19.33 -20.02 -4.83
CA THR A 105 18.23 -20.85 -5.33
C THR A 105 18.06 -20.58 -6.82
N GLU A 106 18.26 -21.59 -7.64
CA GLU A 106 18.06 -21.52 -9.08
C GLU A 106 16.57 -21.66 -9.39
N GLY A 107 16.08 -20.92 -10.39
CA GLY A 107 14.72 -21.06 -10.90
C GLY A 107 13.70 -20.11 -10.26
N ASP A 108 12.48 -20.60 -10.13
CA ASP A 108 11.29 -19.78 -9.83
C ASP A 108 11.29 -19.16 -8.43
N ALA A 109 11.88 -19.84 -7.44
CA ALA A 109 11.97 -19.34 -6.06
C ALA A 109 12.81 -18.06 -5.94
N LYS A 110 13.83 -17.88 -6.78
CA LYS A 110 14.69 -16.68 -6.76
C LYS A 110 13.98 -15.42 -7.25
N LEU A 111 12.99 -15.56 -8.09
CA LEU A 111 12.22 -14.45 -8.65
C LEU A 111 11.05 -14.04 -7.75
N ALA A 112 10.54 -14.94 -6.93
CA ALA A 112 9.55 -14.64 -5.91
C ALA A 112 10.07 -13.70 -4.81
N GLU A 113 11.38 -13.60 -4.65
CA GLU A 113 12.03 -12.70 -3.68
C GLU A 113 12.21 -11.27 -4.21
N ASN A 114 11.99 -11.04 -5.51
CA ASN A 114 12.13 -9.72 -6.13
C ASN A 114 10.75 -9.09 -6.32
N LEU A 115 10.48 -8.02 -5.60
CA LEU A 115 9.27 -7.23 -5.75
C LEU A 115 9.60 -5.95 -6.50
N LEU A 116 8.95 -5.74 -7.63
CA LEU A 116 8.99 -4.47 -8.36
C LEU A 116 7.58 -3.95 -8.49
N SER A 117 7.35 -2.73 -8.05
CA SER A 117 6.07 -2.05 -8.19
C SER A 117 6.30 -0.66 -8.79
N ALA A 118 5.39 -0.23 -9.64
CA ALA A 118 5.42 1.12 -10.19
C ALA A 118 4.01 1.68 -10.29
N GLN A 119 3.90 3.00 -10.13
CA GLN A 119 2.66 3.74 -10.28
C GLN A 119 2.93 5.02 -11.08
N VAL A 120 2.07 5.30 -12.03
CA VAL A 120 2.01 6.58 -12.73
C VAL A 120 0.67 7.24 -12.40
N LYS A 121 0.72 8.48 -11.93
CA LYS A 121 -0.46 9.31 -11.70
C LYS A 121 -0.38 10.54 -12.59
N ALA A 122 -1.45 10.84 -13.32
CA ALA A 122 -1.65 12.12 -14.01
C ALA A 122 -2.77 12.87 -13.28
N ASP A 123 -2.46 14.05 -12.72
CA ASP A 123 -3.40 14.92 -12.02
C ASP A 123 -3.66 16.17 -12.86
N LEU A 124 -4.78 16.18 -13.56
CA LEU A 124 -5.12 17.22 -14.51
C LEU A 124 -5.79 18.44 -13.87
N THR A 125 -5.96 18.46 -12.55
CA THR A 125 -6.59 19.56 -11.82
C THR A 125 -5.80 20.87 -11.96
N SER A 126 -4.49 20.79 -12.16
CA SER A 126 -3.63 21.94 -12.48
C SER A 126 -3.95 22.61 -13.82
N PHE A 127 -4.72 21.99 -14.68
CA PHE A 127 -5.21 22.50 -15.97
C PHE A 127 -6.72 22.76 -15.96
N ASP A 128 -7.32 22.94 -14.79
CA ASP A 128 -8.77 23.12 -14.60
C ASP A 128 -9.62 21.92 -15.09
N VAL A 129 -8.99 20.76 -15.27
CA VAL A 129 -9.68 19.50 -15.57
C VAL A 129 -9.78 18.69 -14.29
N PRO A 130 -10.97 18.49 -13.72
CA PRO A 130 -11.14 17.89 -12.39
C PRO A 130 -10.96 16.36 -12.41
N VAL A 131 -9.91 15.88 -13.07
CA VAL A 131 -9.67 14.45 -13.29
C VAL A 131 -8.26 14.09 -12.87
N ALA A 132 -8.13 12.99 -12.13
CA ALA A 132 -6.87 12.30 -11.87
C ALA A 132 -6.95 10.86 -12.37
N ILE A 133 -5.89 10.40 -13.03
CA ILE A 133 -5.78 9.05 -13.59
C ILE A 133 -4.55 8.41 -12.96
N THR A 134 -4.71 7.19 -12.46
CA THR A 134 -3.61 6.38 -11.92
C THR A 134 -3.57 5.06 -12.66
N ALA A 135 -2.37 4.62 -13.04
CA ALA A 135 -2.10 3.26 -13.49
C ALA A 135 -0.99 2.66 -12.63
N TYR A 136 -1.08 1.40 -12.28
CA TYR A 136 -0.08 0.75 -11.46
C TYR A 136 0.16 -0.71 -11.86
N GLY A 137 1.36 -1.17 -11.54
CA GLY A 137 1.72 -2.58 -11.49
C GLY A 137 2.40 -2.86 -10.15
N LYS A 138 1.95 -3.89 -9.43
CA LYS A 138 2.55 -4.36 -8.19
C LYS A 138 3.15 -5.73 -8.40
N ASN A 139 4.26 -5.98 -7.72
CA ASN A 139 4.95 -7.28 -7.74
C ASN A 139 5.24 -7.78 -9.18
N MET A 140 5.60 -6.88 -10.09
CA MET A 140 5.75 -7.17 -11.52
C MET A 140 6.81 -8.23 -11.84
N LEU A 141 7.74 -8.50 -10.91
CA LEU A 141 8.77 -9.54 -11.03
C LEU A 141 8.38 -10.84 -10.32
N ASP A 142 7.27 -10.86 -9.59
CA ASP A 142 6.76 -12.08 -8.99
C ASP A 142 6.22 -13.01 -10.09
N LYS A 143 6.76 -14.22 -10.17
CA LYS A 143 6.39 -15.16 -11.24
C LYS A 143 5.10 -15.93 -10.96
N ILE A 144 4.67 -16.03 -9.72
CA ILE A 144 3.76 -17.09 -9.37
C ILE A 144 2.37 -16.56 -9.02
N ASP A 145 2.19 -15.62 -8.10
CA ASP A 145 0.85 -15.34 -7.58
C ASP A 145 0.55 -13.87 -7.25
N GLY A 146 1.52 -12.98 -7.37
CA GLY A 146 1.41 -11.65 -6.81
C GLY A 146 1.33 -10.48 -7.79
N GLN A 147 1.46 -10.74 -9.11
CA GLN A 147 1.41 -9.65 -10.10
C GLN A 147 -0.01 -9.08 -10.17
N ASP A 148 -0.13 -7.79 -9.82
CA ASP A 148 -1.39 -7.04 -9.82
C ASP A 148 -1.23 -5.80 -10.72
N PHE A 149 -2.07 -5.70 -11.74
CA PHE A 149 -2.11 -4.57 -12.66
C PHE A 149 -3.48 -3.92 -12.61
N GLY A 150 -3.49 -2.62 -12.48
CA GLY A 150 -4.76 -1.91 -12.40
C GLY A 150 -4.63 -0.42 -12.62
N GLY A 151 -5.76 0.24 -12.45
CA GLY A 151 -5.84 1.69 -12.58
C GLY A 151 -7.05 2.26 -11.86
N LYS A 152 -7.02 3.57 -11.69
CA LYS A 152 -8.06 4.37 -11.06
C LYS A 152 -8.27 5.64 -11.83
N VAL A 153 -9.53 6.01 -12.03
CA VAL A 153 -9.92 7.34 -12.49
C VAL A 153 -10.72 7.99 -11.37
N ALA A 154 -10.35 9.20 -11.02
CA ALA A 154 -11.06 10.00 -10.02
C ALA A 154 -11.46 11.36 -10.63
N VAL A 155 -12.67 11.80 -10.33
CA VAL A 155 -13.22 13.09 -10.76
C VAL A 155 -13.69 13.83 -9.50
N THR A 156 -13.30 15.09 -9.36
CA THR A 156 -13.71 15.95 -8.24
C THR A 156 -14.41 17.19 -8.78
N LEU A 157 -15.68 17.35 -8.45
CA LEU A 157 -16.54 18.46 -8.86
C LEU A 157 -17.10 19.14 -7.61
N ASP A 158 -16.53 20.28 -7.25
CA ASP A 158 -16.91 21.03 -6.04
C ASP A 158 -16.97 20.12 -4.78
N ALA A 159 -18.18 19.90 -4.28
CA ALA A 159 -18.44 19.09 -3.12
C ALA A 159 -18.45 17.55 -3.38
N PHE A 160 -18.46 17.14 -4.63
CA PHE A 160 -18.54 15.74 -5.03
C PHE A 160 -17.21 15.21 -5.53
N SER A 161 -16.87 13.99 -5.12
CA SER A 161 -15.82 13.20 -5.77
C SER A 161 -16.36 11.82 -6.13
N VAL A 162 -15.97 11.34 -7.29
CA VAL A 162 -16.30 10.00 -7.79
C VAL A 162 -15.02 9.34 -8.24
N SER A 163 -14.81 8.08 -7.88
CA SER A 163 -13.70 7.30 -8.43
C SER A 163 -14.18 5.93 -8.87
N VAL A 164 -13.52 5.40 -9.89
CA VAL A 164 -13.66 4.04 -10.36
C VAL A 164 -12.26 3.46 -10.48
N ASP A 165 -12.06 2.29 -9.93
CA ASP A 165 -10.82 1.55 -10.06
C ASP A 165 -11.08 0.10 -10.47
N GLY A 166 -10.05 -0.54 -10.97
CA GLY A 166 -10.10 -1.94 -11.32
C GLY A 166 -8.74 -2.47 -11.70
N GLY A 167 -8.61 -3.78 -11.64
CA GLY A 167 -7.37 -4.44 -11.96
C GLY A 167 -7.51 -5.95 -12.00
N TYR A 168 -6.36 -6.59 -12.27
CA TYR A 168 -6.27 -8.03 -12.43
C TYR A 168 -5.02 -8.57 -11.74
N VAL A 169 -5.20 -9.56 -10.88
CA VAL A 169 -4.12 -10.31 -10.22
C VAL A 169 -3.90 -11.60 -10.98
N ILE A 170 -2.70 -11.77 -11.57
CA ILE A 170 -2.43 -12.86 -12.52
C ILE A 170 -2.51 -14.23 -11.84
N GLY A 171 -1.83 -14.42 -10.71
CA GLY A 171 -1.72 -15.75 -10.09
C GLY A 171 -3.03 -16.31 -9.57
N THR A 172 -3.87 -15.47 -9.00
CA THR A 172 -5.20 -15.86 -8.50
C THR A 172 -6.30 -15.73 -9.55
N GLU A 173 -5.95 -15.26 -10.76
CA GLU A 173 -6.92 -14.93 -11.81
C GLU A 173 -8.06 -14.02 -11.29
N LYS A 174 -7.71 -13.10 -10.34
CA LYS A 174 -8.69 -12.23 -9.70
C LYS A 174 -8.88 -10.96 -10.52
N LEU A 175 -10.08 -10.78 -11.06
CA LEU A 175 -10.56 -9.49 -11.57
C LEU A 175 -11.24 -8.74 -10.41
N TYR A 176 -10.95 -7.45 -10.25
CA TYR A 176 -11.65 -6.60 -9.29
C TYR A 176 -12.04 -5.27 -9.91
N LEU A 177 -13.17 -4.72 -9.46
CA LEU A 177 -13.70 -3.42 -9.83
C LEU A 177 -14.22 -2.74 -8.59
N GLY A 178 -13.90 -1.47 -8.43
CA GLY A 178 -14.37 -0.62 -7.34
C GLY A 178 -14.98 0.67 -7.88
N ALA A 179 -15.94 1.21 -7.15
CA ALA A 179 -16.44 2.55 -7.40
C ALA A 179 -16.79 3.22 -6.06
N ASP A 180 -16.34 4.46 -5.90
CA ASP A 180 -16.60 5.28 -4.73
C ASP A 180 -17.22 6.60 -5.12
N VAL A 181 -18.08 7.10 -4.26
CA VAL A 181 -18.59 8.47 -4.30
C VAL A 181 -18.45 9.11 -2.93
N ALA A 182 -18.04 10.36 -2.89
CA ALA A 182 -18.04 11.17 -1.67
C ALA A 182 -18.69 12.52 -1.93
N TYR A 183 -19.37 13.00 -0.89
CA TYR A 183 -19.94 14.33 -0.84
C TYR A 183 -19.46 15.03 0.43
N THR A 184 -18.86 16.19 0.27
CA THR A 184 -18.34 17.00 1.38
C THR A 184 -19.14 18.29 1.48
N ALA A 185 -19.84 18.46 2.59
CA ALA A 185 -20.52 19.68 2.98
C ALA A 185 -19.80 20.33 4.17
N ASP A 186 -20.16 21.56 4.51
CA ASP A 186 -19.57 22.29 5.65
C ASP A 186 -19.69 21.52 6.98
N LEU A 187 -20.75 20.77 7.14
CA LEU A 187 -21.07 20.07 8.40
C LEU A 187 -20.66 18.59 8.41
N PHE A 188 -20.51 17.96 7.25
CA PHE A 188 -20.21 16.52 7.19
C PHE A 188 -19.59 16.11 5.87
N THR A 189 -18.95 14.95 5.88
CA THR A 189 -18.57 14.21 4.68
C THR A 189 -19.31 12.87 4.66
N ALA A 190 -20.01 12.58 3.57
CA ALA A 190 -20.65 11.30 3.32
C ALA A 190 -19.91 10.56 2.20
N LYS A 191 -19.73 9.25 2.35
CA LYS A 191 -19.07 8.38 1.37
C LYS A 191 -19.92 7.13 1.15
N ALA A 192 -19.89 6.59 -0.08
CA ALA A 192 -20.40 5.28 -0.40
C ALA A 192 -19.49 4.61 -1.42
N GLY A 193 -19.33 3.30 -1.31
CA GLY A 193 -18.48 2.51 -2.19
C GLY A 193 -19.07 1.13 -2.46
N ILE A 194 -18.67 0.57 -3.59
CA ILE A 194 -18.96 -0.78 -4.01
C ILE A 194 -17.66 -1.42 -4.52
N ASP A 195 -17.35 -2.60 -4.02
CA ASP A 195 -16.23 -3.42 -4.47
C ASP A 195 -16.75 -4.78 -4.95
N TRP A 196 -16.37 -5.15 -6.15
CA TRP A 196 -16.68 -6.45 -6.71
C TRP A 196 -15.40 -7.16 -7.14
N SER A 197 -15.32 -8.44 -6.86
CA SER A 197 -14.21 -9.30 -7.26
C SER A 197 -14.72 -10.63 -7.81
N LEU A 198 -14.03 -11.13 -8.82
CA LEU A 198 -14.22 -12.44 -9.41
C LEU A 198 -12.90 -13.20 -9.35
N PHE A 199 -12.90 -14.41 -8.78
CA PHE A 199 -11.71 -15.25 -8.62
C PHE A 199 -11.76 -16.45 -9.58
N GLY A 200 -10.69 -16.67 -10.34
CA GLY A 200 -10.53 -17.83 -11.20
C GLY A 200 -11.55 -17.93 -12.33
N LYS A 201 -11.67 -19.13 -12.87
CA LYS A 201 -12.66 -19.43 -13.92
C LYS A 201 -14.06 -19.23 -13.33
N ALA A 202 -14.85 -18.41 -14.00
CA ALA A 202 -16.16 -17.91 -13.61
C ALA A 202 -17.11 -18.98 -13.00
N ASP A 203 -16.82 -19.42 -11.80
CA ASP A 203 -17.77 -20.12 -10.96
C ASP A 203 -18.49 -19.06 -10.13
N LYS A 204 -19.82 -19.12 -10.12
CA LYS A 204 -20.66 -18.13 -9.39
C LYS A 204 -20.33 -18.04 -7.91
N ASP A 205 -19.69 -19.07 -7.38
CA ASP A 205 -19.30 -19.16 -5.98
C ASP A 205 -17.97 -18.44 -5.65
N ASN A 206 -17.26 -17.97 -6.68
CA ASN A 206 -15.99 -17.26 -6.58
C ASN A 206 -16.11 -15.74 -6.73
N GLN A 207 -17.29 -15.19 -6.49
CA GLN A 207 -17.52 -13.74 -6.54
C GLN A 207 -17.66 -13.17 -5.14
N VAL A 208 -17.10 -11.98 -4.94
CA VAL A 208 -17.25 -11.19 -3.73
C VAL A 208 -17.81 -9.83 -4.09
N LEU A 209 -18.88 -9.42 -3.42
CA LEU A 209 -19.45 -8.08 -3.51
C LEU A 209 -19.46 -7.47 -2.10
N ALA A 210 -18.82 -6.33 -1.95
CA ALA A 210 -18.80 -5.55 -0.74
C ALA A 210 -19.40 -4.15 -0.98
N LEU A 211 -20.16 -3.67 -0.03
CA LEU A 211 -20.70 -2.31 0.00
C LEU A 211 -20.13 -1.58 1.21
N SER A 212 -19.85 -0.31 1.05
CA SER A 212 -19.47 0.58 2.15
C SER A 212 -20.28 1.86 2.12
N ALA A 213 -20.57 2.41 3.28
CA ALA A 213 -21.14 3.74 3.41
C ALA A 213 -20.66 4.37 4.72
N SER A 214 -20.40 5.66 4.72
CA SER A 214 -20.05 6.38 5.95
C SER A 214 -20.51 7.82 5.91
N ILE A 215 -20.73 8.37 7.10
CA ILE A 215 -20.92 9.79 7.32
C ILE A 215 -20.04 10.20 8.50
N GLU A 216 -19.30 11.28 8.35
CA GLU A 216 -18.42 11.82 9.38
C GLU A 216 -18.60 13.32 9.52
N SER A 217 -18.54 13.82 10.74
CA SER A 217 -18.54 15.25 11.04
C SER A 217 -17.57 15.56 12.18
N SER A 218 -16.75 16.57 11.96
CA SER A 218 -15.88 17.18 13.00
C SER A 218 -16.34 18.58 13.41
N THR A 219 -17.44 19.06 12.84
CA THR A 219 -17.94 20.43 13.01
C THR A 219 -19.24 20.49 13.81
N LEU A 220 -20.03 19.41 13.86
CA LEU A 220 -21.30 19.35 14.60
C LEU A 220 -21.11 19.54 16.10
N ILE A 221 -20.03 19.04 16.67
CA ILE A 221 -19.67 19.21 18.07
C ILE A 221 -18.22 19.71 18.15
N PRO A 222 -17.97 20.92 18.64
CA PRO A 222 -16.62 21.43 18.79
C PRO A 222 -15.74 20.48 19.64
N GLY A 223 -14.56 20.12 19.12
CA GLY A 223 -13.63 19.21 19.80
C GLY A 223 -13.97 17.73 19.69
N ALA A 224 -15.02 17.37 18.94
CA ALA A 224 -15.37 15.96 18.72
C ALA A 224 -15.51 15.63 17.24
N THR A 225 -15.10 14.44 16.84
CA THR A 225 -15.43 13.84 15.54
C THR A 225 -16.45 12.75 15.76
N LEU A 226 -17.56 12.84 15.04
CA LEU A 226 -18.62 11.84 15.02
C LEU A 226 -18.56 11.08 13.72
N SER A 227 -18.61 9.75 13.75
CA SER A 227 -18.71 8.95 12.54
C SER A 227 -19.72 7.81 12.69
N LEU A 228 -20.45 7.54 11.61
CA LEU A 228 -21.27 6.36 11.44
C LEU A 228 -20.83 5.70 10.14
N ALA A 229 -20.50 4.43 10.19
CA ALA A 229 -20.05 3.67 9.04
C ALA A 229 -20.76 2.33 8.94
N TYR A 230 -21.01 1.91 7.71
CA TYR A 230 -21.45 0.57 7.35
C TYR A 230 -20.48 -0.02 6.35
N GLY A 231 -20.21 -1.29 6.43
CA GLY A 231 -19.45 -1.99 5.40
C GLY A 231 -18.40 -2.92 5.93
N ALA A 232 -17.45 -3.23 5.07
CA ALA A 232 -16.38 -4.16 5.33
C ALA A 232 -15.49 -3.65 6.47
N ALA A 233 -15.78 -4.12 7.64
CA ALA A 233 -14.86 -3.95 8.76
C ALA A 233 -13.85 -5.10 8.80
N ASP A 234 -14.03 -6.14 8.01
CA ASP A 234 -13.10 -7.26 7.84
C ASP A 234 -13.14 -7.79 6.39
N GLU A 235 -12.18 -8.65 6.08
CA GLU A 235 -11.91 -9.22 4.76
C GLU A 235 -13.00 -10.21 4.29
N ASN A 236 -14.00 -10.49 5.11
CA ASN A 236 -14.96 -11.57 4.89
C ASN A 236 -16.35 -11.09 4.44
N MET A 237 -16.54 -9.79 4.22
CA MET A 237 -17.83 -9.28 3.75
C MET A 237 -18.07 -9.72 2.31
N ASN A 238 -19.13 -10.50 2.11
CA ASN A 238 -19.57 -10.91 0.78
C ASN A 238 -21.10 -11.00 0.70
N LEU A 239 -21.70 -10.04 0.02
CA LEU A 239 -23.15 -9.97 -0.17
C LEU A 239 -23.69 -10.99 -1.20
N LEU A 240 -22.80 -11.64 -1.96
CA LEU A 240 -23.16 -12.67 -2.94
C LEU A 240 -23.07 -14.09 -2.38
N ASP A 241 -22.62 -14.25 -1.13
CA ASP A 241 -22.50 -15.57 -0.51
C ASP A 241 -23.90 -16.19 -0.34
N LYS A 242 -24.11 -17.34 -1.00
CA LYS A 242 -25.38 -18.09 -0.93
C LYS A 242 -25.68 -18.68 0.45
N GLN A 243 -24.68 -18.77 1.32
CA GLN A 243 -24.89 -19.20 2.71
C GLN A 243 -25.67 -18.19 3.55
N VAL A 244 -25.96 -17.02 3.01
CA VAL A 244 -26.87 -16.02 3.61
C VAL A 244 -28.28 -16.57 3.85
N ASN A 245 -28.66 -17.72 3.30
CA ASN A 245 -30.03 -18.23 3.36
C ASN A 245 -30.35 -19.24 4.48
N SER A 246 -29.39 -19.76 5.23
CA SER A 246 -29.71 -20.70 6.33
C SER A 246 -29.00 -20.45 7.64
N ASP A 247 -27.81 -19.86 7.63
CA ASP A 247 -27.07 -19.49 8.83
C ASP A 247 -26.25 -18.24 8.54
N VAL A 248 -26.94 -17.08 8.45
CA VAL A 248 -26.28 -15.78 8.29
C VAL A 248 -25.28 -15.63 9.45
N LYS A 249 -24.05 -15.97 9.21
CA LYS A 249 -22.98 -15.45 10.04
C LYS A 249 -23.01 -13.94 9.83
N ALA A 250 -23.31 -13.20 10.89
CA ALA A 250 -23.38 -11.72 10.87
C ALA A 250 -22.14 -11.05 10.24
N GLN A 251 -21.07 -11.79 10.07
CA GLN A 251 -19.82 -11.41 9.42
C GLN A 251 -19.96 -11.14 7.92
N ASN A 252 -20.89 -11.81 7.21
CA ASN A 252 -21.01 -11.68 5.76
C ASN A 252 -21.94 -10.53 5.32
N ALA A 253 -22.76 -10.02 6.25
CA ALA A 253 -23.70 -8.93 5.97
C ALA A 253 -23.12 -7.52 6.22
N GLY A 254 -21.84 -7.44 6.61
CA GLY A 254 -21.20 -6.20 6.98
C GLY A 254 -21.45 -5.81 8.43
N LYS A 255 -20.88 -4.68 8.84
CA LYS A 255 -20.91 -4.14 10.20
C LYS A 255 -21.34 -2.70 10.18
N VAL A 256 -22.17 -2.31 11.15
CA VAL A 256 -22.44 -0.91 11.45
C VAL A 256 -21.60 -0.49 12.65
N GLU A 257 -20.88 0.60 12.52
CA GLU A 257 -20.03 1.14 13.56
C GLU A 257 -20.31 2.63 13.77
N ALA A 258 -20.55 3.03 15.02
CA ALA A 258 -20.64 4.42 15.41
C ALA A 258 -19.46 4.76 16.34
N LYS A 259 -18.75 5.84 16.04
CA LYS A 259 -17.60 6.33 16.82
C LYS A 259 -17.77 7.78 17.21
N VAL A 260 -17.32 8.09 18.42
CA VAL A 260 -17.10 9.47 18.89
C VAL A 260 -15.66 9.57 19.34
N LYS A 261 -14.91 10.46 18.71
CA LYS A 261 -13.51 10.78 19.08
C LYS A 261 -13.48 12.20 19.63
N ILE A 262 -13.05 12.35 20.87
CA ILE A 262 -12.95 13.65 21.54
C ILE A 262 -11.46 13.99 21.65
N ALA A 263 -11.07 15.19 21.21
CA ALA A 263 -9.72 15.74 21.43
C ALA A 263 -9.74 16.60 22.70
N PHE A 264 -8.84 16.33 23.65
CA PHE A 264 -8.63 17.07 24.88
C PHE A 264 -7.40 17.98 24.77
#